data_25972799a19ac19088e198b57c5f779c
#
_entry.id   25972799a19ac19088e198b57c5f779c
#
_cell.length_a   1.000
_cell.length_b   1.000
_cell.length_c   1.000
_cell.angle_alpha   90.00
_cell.angle_beta   90.00
_cell.angle_gamma   90.00
#
_symmetry.space_group_name_H-M   'P 1'
#
loop_
_entity.id
_entity.type
_entity.pdbx_description
1 polymer ?
#
loop_
_entity_poly.entity_id
_entity_poly.type
_entity_poly.pdbx_seq_one_letter_code
_entity_poly.pdbx_strand_id
1 'polypeptide(L)'
;MSAATAAEPSSSSSSFRRFTAPEQVRPAVHALDEPVWCYGVSADPSPGLLPRVLEFVAKRGLVPLVVHASRCVERDVHGIEDTLSVDLQVEGLDPDAARHVGNCLGEIVGVRHVAMSRRG
;
A
#
# COMPACT_ATOMS: atom_id res chain seq x y z
N MET A 1 12.63 34.94 13.10
CA MET A 1 12.13 34.64 12.97
C MET A 1 11.96 34.08 13.06
N SER A 2 12.13 33.88 13.14
CA SER A 2 11.69 33.18 13.13
C SER A 2 11.55 32.46 13.23
N ALA A 3 11.81 32.49 13.12
CA ALA A 3 11.33 31.73 13.10
C ALA A 3 11.24 31.06 13.06
N ALA A 4 11.46 31.24 12.96
CA ALA A 4 11.07 30.54 12.84
C ALA A 4 11.04 29.86 12.74
N THR A 5 11.06 30.03 12.54
CA THR A 5 10.72 29.33 12.39
C THR A 5 10.63 28.57 12.25
N ALA A 6 10.94 28.79 12.11
CA ALA A 6 10.52 27.95 11.89
C ALA A 6 10.47 27.20 11.69
N ALA A 7 10.70 27.50 11.53
CA ALA A 7 10.30 26.68 11.24
C ALA A 7 10.37 25.99 10.99
N GLU A 8 10.32 25.87 10.62
CA GLU A 8 10.11 25.12 10.25
C GLU A 8 9.94 24.43 9.86
N PRO A 9 10.34 24.89 9.81
CA PRO A 9 9.91 24.28 9.37
C PRO A 9 9.80 23.64 9.14
N SER A 10 10.01 23.63 8.77
CA SER A 10 9.45 22.97 8.41
C SER A 10 9.32 22.30 8.23
N SER A 11 9.57 22.24 8.05
CA SER A 11 9.03 21.55 7.82
C SER A 11 8.92 20.88 7.59
N SER A 12 9.22 20.75 7.34
CA SER A 12 8.66 20.10 7.02
C SER A 12 8.78 19.44 6.94
N SER A 13 9.20 19.35 6.86
CA SER A 13 8.80 18.70 6.72
C SER A 13 8.72 18.10 6.89
N SER A 14 8.99 18.02 6.85
CA SER A 14 8.40 17.42 6.96
C SER A 14 8.14 16.86 7.14
N SER A 15 8.13 16.75 7.14
CA SER A 15 7.53 16.29 7.28
C SER A 15 7.48 15.44 7.32
N PHE A 16 7.61 15.09 7.02
CA PHE A 16 7.46 14.27 7.18
C PHE A 16 8.23 13.90 7.88
N ARG A 17 8.82 14.22 8.15
CA ARG A 17 9.30 14.01 8.95
C ARG A 17 9.15 13.85 9.85
N ARG A 18 9.09 14.04 10.33
CA ARG A 18 8.75 14.04 11.22
C ARG A 18 8.24 13.62 11.83
N PHE A 19 8.23 13.30 11.85
CA PHE A 19 7.57 12.97 12.57
C PHE A 19 7.90 12.48 13.43
N THR A 20 8.31 12.45 13.85
CA THR A 20 8.59 12.07 14.75
C THR A 20 8.67 11.44 15.51
N ALA A 21 8.88 11.45 15.32
CA ALA A 21 8.62 10.91 16.44
C ALA A 21 9.16 9.76 17.08
N PRO A 22 9.78 9.72 17.85
CA PRO A 22 10.54 8.67 18.50
C PRO A 22 9.72 7.59 19.11
N GLU A 23 8.61 7.90 19.50
CA GLU A 23 7.79 6.89 20.13
C GLU A 23 7.41 5.84 19.17
N GLN A 24 7.64 6.06 17.97
CA GLN A 24 7.37 5.05 16.98
C GLN A 24 8.31 3.91 17.06
N VAL A 25 9.27 3.97 17.90
CA VAL A 25 10.21 2.88 18.03
C VAL A 25 9.51 1.58 18.30
N ARG A 26 8.49 1.60 19.11
CA ARG A 26 7.78 0.38 19.41
C ARG A 26 7.16 -0.28 18.21
N PRO A 27 6.49 0.48 17.36
CA PRO A 27 5.95 -0.14 16.16
C PRO A 27 7.03 -0.78 15.31
N ALA A 28 8.21 -0.18 15.29
CA ALA A 28 9.29 -0.76 14.50
C ALA A 28 9.72 -2.10 15.06
N VAL A 29 9.84 -2.20 16.37
CA VAL A 29 10.19 -3.46 16.99
C VAL A 29 9.14 -4.51 16.73
N HIS A 30 7.89 -4.12 16.83
CA HIS A 30 6.80 -5.03 16.57
C HIS A 30 6.85 -5.55 15.15
N ALA A 31 7.16 -4.67 14.21
CA ALA A 31 7.20 -5.07 12.81
C ALA A 31 8.30 -6.08 12.53
N LEU A 32 9.36 -6.12 13.33
CA LEU A 32 10.43 -7.08 13.12
C LEU A 32 9.98 -8.50 13.42
N ASP A 33 8.99 -8.66 14.29
CA ASP A 33 8.54 -9.97 14.72
C ASP A 33 7.40 -10.51 13.89
N GLU A 34 6.81 -9.70 13.02
CA GLU A 34 5.64 -10.10 12.28
C GLU A 34 5.93 -10.16 10.80
N PRO A 35 5.34 -11.14 10.13
CA PRO A 35 5.53 -11.23 8.69
C PRO A 35 4.83 -10.07 8.00
N VAL A 36 5.40 -9.65 6.89
CA VAL A 36 4.81 -8.64 6.04
C VAL A 36 4.30 -9.36 4.79
N TRP A 37 3.03 -9.17 4.50
CA TRP A 37 2.42 -9.76 3.32
C TRP A 37 2.36 -8.72 2.22
N CYS A 38 2.82 -9.10 1.05
CA CYS A 38 2.89 -8.21 -0.11
C CYS A 38 1.89 -8.68 -1.14
N TYR A 39 1.05 -7.76 -1.60
CA TYR A 39 0.05 -8.06 -2.63
C TYR A 39 0.34 -7.19 -3.84
N GLY A 40 0.56 -7.81 -4.98
CA GLY A 40 0.70 -7.11 -6.25
C GLY A 40 -0.60 -7.25 -7.01
N VAL A 41 -1.34 -6.17 -7.16
CA VAL A 41 -2.64 -6.19 -7.81
C VAL A 41 -2.49 -5.59 -9.20
N SER A 42 -2.92 -6.33 -10.22
CA SER A 42 -2.99 -5.85 -11.59
C SER A 42 -4.45 -5.65 -11.94
N ALA A 43 -4.80 -4.49 -12.42
CA ALA A 43 -6.20 -4.15 -12.58
C ALA A 43 -6.43 -3.23 -13.77
N ASP A 44 -7.70 -3.09 -14.12
CA ASP A 44 -8.11 -2.14 -15.14
C ASP A 44 -7.87 -0.71 -14.65
N PRO A 45 -7.42 0.18 -15.52
CA PRO A 45 -7.16 1.57 -15.13
C PRO A 45 -8.45 2.36 -15.08
N SER A 46 -9.17 2.21 -14.00
CA SER A 46 -10.47 2.82 -13.80
C SER A 46 -10.40 3.75 -12.58
N PRO A 47 -11.04 4.92 -12.63
CA PRO A 47 -10.96 5.86 -11.50
C PRO A 47 -11.45 5.28 -10.18
N GLY A 48 -12.38 4.34 -10.22
CA GLY A 48 -12.91 3.77 -9.00
C GLY A 48 -12.14 2.59 -8.46
N LEU A 49 -11.12 2.12 -9.18
CA LEU A 49 -10.42 0.89 -8.79
C LEU A 49 -9.62 1.09 -7.51
N LEU A 50 -8.75 2.07 -7.48
CA LEU A 50 -7.92 2.29 -6.31
C LEU A 50 -8.74 2.59 -5.07
N PRO A 51 -9.75 3.45 -5.13
CA PRO A 51 -10.61 3.65 -3.94
C PRO A 51 -11.27 2.36 -3.45
N ARG A 52 -11.68 1.46 -4.35
CA ARG A 52 -12.28 0.20 -3.92
C ARG A 52 -11.28 -0.68 -3.19
N VAL A 53 -10.04 -0.73 -3.68
CA VAL A 53 -9.00 -1.49 -3.02
C VAL A 53 -8.73 -0.94 -1.63
N LEU A 54 -8.61 0.37 -1.51
CA LEU A 54 -8.34 0.99 -0.22
C LEU A 54 -9.50 0.85 0.73
N GLU A 55 -10.72 0.95 0.24
CA GLU A 55 -11.89 0.75 1.06
C GLU A 55 -11.96 -0.68 1.58
N PHE A 56 -11.63 -1.64 0.73
CA PHE A 56 -11.59 -3.03 1.13
C PHE A 56 -10.64 -3.24 2.31
N VAL A 57 -9.43 -2.65 2.21
CA VAL A 57 -8.44 -2.75 3.26
C VAL A 57 -8.95 -2.09 4.54
N ALA A 58 -9.54 -0.92 4.41
CA ALA A 58 -10.04 -0.17 5.55
C ALA A 58 -11.17 -0.90 6.27
N LYS A 59 -12.05 -1.54 5.52
CA LYS A 59 -13.18 -2.25 6.12
C LYS A 59 -12.74 -3.46 6.93
N ARG A 60 -11.56 -3.98 6.66
CA ARG A 60 -11.01 -5.09 7.43
C ARG A 60 -10.18 -4.61 8.61
N GLY A 61 -10.16 -3.29 8.86
CA GLY A 61 -9.42 -2.75 9.98
C GLY A 61 -7.92 -2.77 9.79
N LEU A 62 -7.46 -2.89 8.55
CA LEU A 62 -6.04 -2.96 8.26
C LEU A 62 -5.50 -1.60 7.89
N VAL A 63 -4.29 -1.32 8.35
CA VAL A 63 -3.56 -0.12 7.95
C VAL A 63 -2.34 -0.60 7.18
N PRO A 64 -2.26 -0.32 5.88
CA PRO A 64 -1.13 -0.82 5.11
C PRO A 64 0.16 -0.12 5.50
N LEU A 65 1.26 -0.86 5.47
CA LEU A 65 2.58 -0.28 5.64
C LEU A 65 2.99 0.52 4.42
N VAL A 66 2.63 0.02 3.24
CA VAL A 66 2.98 0.65 1.98
C VAL A 66 1.82 0.50 1.02
N VAL A 67 1.51 1.57 0.32
CA VAL A 67 0.62 1.53 -0.83
C VAL A 67 1.33 2.26 -1.95
N HIS A 68 1.54 1.57 -3.05
CA HIS A 68 2.16 2.17 -4.21
C HIS A 68 1.31 1.82 -5.42
N ALA A 69 0.83 2.81 -6.12
CA ALA A 69 0.00 2.61 -7.29
C ALA A 69 0.64 3.30 -8.48
N SER A 70 0.68 2.61 -9.61
CA SER A 70 1.20 3.20 -10.83
C SER A 70 0.40 2.68 -12.01
N ARG A 71 0.29 3.51 -13.02
CA ARG A 71 -0.36 3.13 -14.26
C ARG A 71 0.72 2.86 -15.30
N CYS A 72 0.63 1.71 -15.91
CA CYS A 72 1.61 1.27 -16.90
C CYS A 72 0.92 1.09 -18.24
N VAL A 73 1.46 1.75 -19.26
CA VAL A 73 0.94 1.63 -20.61
C VAL A 73 2.02 1.02 -21.46
N GLU A 74 1.75 -0.15 -22.03
CA GLU A 74 2.70 -0.85 -22.88
C GLU A 74 2.13 -1.00 -24.27
N ARG A 75 3.02 -0.87 -25.25
CA ARG A 75 2.62 -0.94 -26.64
C ARG A 75 3.49 -1.97 -27.34
N ASP A 76 2.86 -2.93 -28.00
CA ASP A 76 3.58 -3.94 -28.74
C ASP A 76 2.85 -4.22 -30.04
N VAL A 77 3.27 -5.31 -30.73
CA VAL A 77 2.69 -5.64 -32.03
C VAL A 77 1.22 -6.04 -31.93
N HIS A 78 0.76 -6.39 -30.74
CA HIS A 78 -0.63 -6.81 -30.53
C HIS A 78 -1.52 -5.65 -30.09
N GLY A 79 -0.95 -4.47 -29.85
CA GLY A 79 -1.74 -3.31 -29.48
C GLY A 79 -1.19 -2.63 -28.24
N ILE A 80 -2.10 -1.98 -27.51
CA ILE A 80 -1.75 -1.22 -26.33
C ILE A 80 -2.37 -1.93 -25.12
N GLU A 81 -1.55 -2.16 -24.11
CA GLU A 81 -2.03 -2.67 -22.84
C GLU A 81 -1.87 -1.63 -21.78
N ASP A 82 -2.95 -1.35 -21.06
CA ASP A 82 -3.01 -0.31 -20.05
C ASP A 82 -3.40 -1.00 -18.74
N THR A 83 -2.56 -0.88 -17.74
CA THR A 83 -2.75 -1.60 -16.48
C THR A 83 -2.51 -0.67 -15.31
N LEU A 84 -3.36 -0.76 -14.31
CA LEU A 84 -3.13 -0.13 -13.02
C LEU A 84 -2.51 -1.18 -12.11
N SER A 85 -1.32 -0.90 -11.59
CA SER A 85 -0.63 -1.79 -10.66
C SER A 85 -0.68 -1.19 -9.28
N VAL A 86 -1.10 -1.98 -8.30
CA VAL A 86 -1.17 -1.54 -6.91
C VAL A 86 -0.38 -2.51 -6.06
N ASP A 87 0.61 -1.99 -5.36
CA ASP A 87 1.39 -2.78 -4.42
C ASP A 87 0.97 -2.42 -3.02
N LEU A 88 0.57 -3.44 -2.25
CA LEU A 88 0.17 -3.28 -0.86
C LEU A 88 1.08 -4.11 0.01
N GLN A 89 1.47 -3.56 1.16
CA GLN A 89 2.18 -4.33 2.17
C GLN A 89 1.44 -4.18 3.48
N VAL A 90 1.11 -5.32 4.08
CA VAL A 90 0.29 -5.38 5.28
C VAL A 90 0.95 -6.34 6.25
N GLU A 91 0.97 -5.97 7.53
CA GLU A 91 1.49 -6.85 8.56
C GLU A 91 0.37 -7.29 9.49
N GLY A 92 0.66 -8.28 10.33
CA GLY A 92 -0.27 -8.66 11.38
C GLY A 92 -1.29 -9.71 10.97
N LEU A 93 -1.13 -10.31 9.80
CA LEU A 93 -2.04 -11.35 9.35
C LEU A 93 -1.37 -12.71 9.48
N ASP A 94 -2.11 -13.70 9.96
CA ASP A 94 -1.62 -15.07 9.87
C ASP A 94 -1.77 -15.54 8.41
N PRO A 95 -1.14 -16.66 8.04
CA PRO A 95 -1.16 -17.11 6.64
C PRO A 95 -2.56 -17.33 6.08
N ASP A 96 -3.48 -17.83 6.88
CA ASP A 96 -4.84 -18.07 6.39
C ASP A 96 -5.57 -16.78 6.14
N ALA A 97 -5.44 -15.82 7.07
CA ALA A 97 -6.05 -14.51 6.90
C ALA A 97 -5.45 -13.79 5.69
N ALA A 98 -4.12 -13.91 5.51
CA ALA A 98 -3.45 -13.28 4.39
C ALA A 98 -3.95 -13.84 3.07
N ARG A 99 -4.14 -15.16 3.00
CA ARG A 99 -4.65 -15.79 1.79
C ARG A 99 -6.07 -15.35 1.51
N HIS A 100 -6.87 -15.23 2.55
CA HIS A 100 -8.25 -14.78 2.40
C HIS A 100 -8.30 -13.36 1.85
N VAL A 101 -7.46 -12.48 2.38
CA VAL A 101 -7.37 -11.10 1.87
C VAL A 101 -7.00 -11.11 0.39
N GLY A 102 -6.01 -11.92 0.01
CA GLY A 102 -5.60 -12.00 -1.39
C GLY A 102 -6.74 -12.47 -2.28
N ASN A 103 -7.49 -13.49 -1.85
CA ASN A 103 -8.61 -13.99 -2.63
C ASN A 103 -9.69 -12.93 -2.79
N CYS A 104 -9.98 -12.20 -1.73
CA CYS A 104 -11.02 -11.17 -1.79
C CYS A 104 -10.58 -9.98 -2.65
N LEU A 105 -9.30 -9.63 -2.62
CA LEU A 105 -8.80 -8.59 -3.51
C LEU A 105 -9.03 -8.99 -4.96
N GLY A 106 -8.86 -10.26 -5.28
CA GLY A 106 -9.07 -10.75 -6.63
C GLY A 106 -10.50 -10.70 -7.08
N GLU A 107 -11.43 -10.57 -6.14
CA GLU A 107 -12.86 -10.51 -6.47
C GLU A 107 -13.37 -9.09 -6.69
N ILE A 108 -12.55 -8.09 -6.44
CA ILE A 108 -12.95 -6.72 -6.68
C ILE A 108 -13.12 -6.50 -8.18
N VAL A 109 -14.24 -5.88 -8.56
CA VAL A 109 -14.52 -5.64 -9.97
C VAL A 109 -13.41 -4.76 -10.55
N GLY A 110 -12.84 -5.20 -11.65
CA GLY A 110 -11.74 -4.52 -12.31
C GLY A 110 -10.38 -5.09 -12.00
N VAL A 111 -10.26 -5.91 -10.97
CA VAL A 111 -8.99 -6.58 -10.66
C VAL A 111 -8.84 -7.78 -11.59
N ARG A 112 -7.67 -7.87 -12.25
CA ARG A 112 -7.37 -8.96 -13.17
C ARG A 112 -6.59 -10.06 -12.51
N HIS A 113 -5.66 -9.69 -11.62
CA HIS A 113 -4.74 -10.66 -11.05
C HIS A 113 -4.18 -10.13 -9.73
N VAL A 114 -3.99 -11.03 -8.78
CA VAL A 114 -3.37 -10.70 -7.50
C VAL A 114 -2.24 -11.69 -7.25
N ALA A 115 -1.04 -11.18 -7.06
CA ALA A 115 0.11 -11.98 -6.65
C ALA A 115 0.37 -11.71 -5.18
N MET A 116 0.57 -12.75 -4.40
CA MET A 116 0.80 -12.62 -2.97
C MET A 116 2.13 -13.24 -2.63
N SER A 117 2.91 -12.54 -1.80
CA SER A 117 4.16 -13.06 -1.31
C SER A 117 4.36 -12.63 0.13
N ARG A 118 5.24 -13.31 0.82
CA ARG A 118 5.56 -13.03 2.20
C ARG A 118 6.98 -12.51 2.28
N ARG A 119 7.18 -11.46 3.06
CA ARG A 119 8.50 -10.91 3.31
C ARG A 119 8.79 -10.95 4.79
N GLY A 120 9.96 -11.41 5.13
CA GLY A 120 10.41 -11.45 6.53
C GLY A 120 10.27 -12.79 7.20
#